data_ae1f682d3a95ba7c79ad2bb8eb29f90f
#
_entry.id   ae1f682d3a95ba7c79ad2bb8eb29f90f
#
_cell.length_a   1.000
_cell.length_b   1.000
_cell.length_c   1.000
_cell.angle_alpha   90.00
_cell.angle_beta   90.00
_cell.angle_gamma   90.00
#
_symmetry.space_group_name_H-M   'P 1'
#
loop_
_entity.id
_entity.type
_entity.pdbx_description
1 polymer ?
#
loop_
_entity_poly.entity_id
_entity_poly.type
_entity_poly.pdbx_seq_one_letter_code
_entity_poly.pdbx_strand_id
1 'polypeptide(L)'
;MLTEREYTQAAERYLDMVYRIALNWFRHPPDAEDAAQEAMLRLWRTDTDFQSEEHMRRWLVKVTVNECKRISLRPWRSRTAALEDCDGPVFADREKRELYEAVMDLPGTYRVPLSLYYYEGYAVNEVGELLGLRPSTVQTRLARGREKLKKMLTEE
;
A
#
# COMPACT_ATOMS: atom_id res chain seq x y z
N MET A 1 -16.46 4.63 -19.33
CA MET A 1 -16.11 3.32 -18.73
C MET A 1 -15.03 2.64 -19.57
N LEU A 2 -14.16 1.91 -18.91
CA LEU A 2 -13.17 1.09 -19.61
C LEU A 2 -13.86 -0.05 -20.35
N THR A 3 -13.33 -0.40 -21.51
CA THR A 3 -13.73 -1.64 -22.18
C THR A 3 -13.20 -2.83 -21.40
N GLU A 4 -13.75 -4.02 -21.64
CA GLU A 4 -13.26 -5.25 -21.01
C GLU A 4 -11.75 -5.44 -21.26
N ARG A 5 -11.30 -5.18 -22.48
CA ARG A 5 -9.88 -5.28 -22.83
C ARG A 5 -9.03 -4.28 -22.07
N GLU A 6 -9.45 -3.02 -22.02
CA GLU A 6 -8.74 -1.98 -21.26
C GLU A 6 -8.67 -2.32 -19.77
N TYR A 7 -9.77 -2.82 -19.21
CA TYR A 7 -9.80 -3.26 -17.80
C TYR A 7 -8.85 -4.43 -17.56
N THR A 8 -8.85 -5.42 -18.42
CA THR A 8 -7.95 -6.59 -18.30
C THR A 8 -6.49 -6.13 -18.32
N GLN A 9 -6.15 -5.23 -19.23
CA GLN A 9 -4.79 -4.68 -19.30
C GLN A 9 -4.42 -3.91 -18.03
N ALA A 10 -5.36 -3.12 -17.51
CA ALA A 10 -5.13 -2.38 -16.27
C ALA A 10 -4.95 -3.33 -15.09
N ALA A 11 -5.76 -4.38 -15.01
CA ALA A 11 -5.65 -5.38 -13.95
C ALA A 11 -4.29 -6.08 -13.99
N GLU A 12 -3.84 -6.49 -15.16
CA GLU A 12 -2.52 -7.11 -15.32
C GLU A 12 -1.39 -6.18 -14.88
N ARG A 13 -1.54 -4.89 -15.14
CA ARG A 13 -0.52 -3.90 -14.83
C ARG A 13 -0.50 -3.47 -13.36
N TYR A 14 -1.67 -3.32 -12.73
CA TYR A 14 -1.80 -2.63 -11.45
C TYR A 14 -2.27 -3.49 -10.28
N LEU A 15 -2.75 -4.71 -10.50
CA LEU A 15 -3.28 -5.53 -9.40
C LEU A 15 -2.21 -5.79 -8.33
N ASP A 16 -0.99 -6.10 -8.74
CA ASP A 16 0.10 -6.34 -7.79
C ASP A 16 0.40 -5.11 -6.94
N MET A 17 0.40 -3.92 -7.57
CA MET A 17 0.59 -2.65 -6.85
C MET A 17 -0.53 -2.42 -5.84
N VAL A 18 -1.76 -2.60 -6.25
CA VAL A 18 -2.94 -2.40 -5.39
C VAL A 18 -2.87 -3.34 -4.18
N TYR A 19 -2.60 -4.61 -4.43
CA TYR A 19 -2.47 -5.60 -3.35
C TYR A 19 -1.28 -5.29 -2.43
N ARG A 20 -0.15 -4.90 -2.99
CA ARG A 20 1.05 -4.52 -2.22
C ARG A 20 0.76 -3.37 -1.27
N ILE A 21 0.07 -2.33 -1.74
CA ILE A 21 -0.31 -1.19 -0.90
C ILE A 21 -1.22 -1.64 0.24
N ALA A 22 -2.22 -2.44 -0.08
CA ALA A 22 -3.17 -2.94 0.92
C ALA A 22 -2.50 -3.86 1.95
N LEU A 23 -1.63 -4.76 1.50
CA LEU A 23 -0.91 -5.66 2.39
C LEU A 23 0.03 -4.89 3.31
N ASN A 24 0.71 -3.87 2.78
CA ASN A 24 1.55 -2.99 3.58
C ASN A 24 0.72 -2.26 4.65
N TRP A 25 -0.51 -1.87 4.30
CA TRP A 25 -1.40 -1.18 5.23
C TRP A 25 -1.82 -2.08 6.39
N PHE A 26 -2.30 -3.28 6.08
CA PHE A 26 -2.96 -4.15 7.06
C PHE A 26 -2.03 -5.18 7.71
N ARG A 27 -1.06 -5.71 7.00
CA ARG A 27 -0.33 -6.94 7.38
C ARG A 27 -1.28 -8.12 7.60
N HIS A 28 -2.46 -8.08 6.98
CA HIS A 28 -3.53 -9.06 7.15
C HIS A 28 -4.07 -9.40 5.76
N PRO A 29 -3.71 -10.58 5.21
CA PRO A 29 -4.08 -10.91 3.83
C PRO A 29 -5.57 -10.84 3.52
N PRO A 30 -6.49 -11.33 4.37
CA PRO A 30 -7.93 -11.20 4.06
C PRO A 30 -8.39 -9.75 3.89
N ASP A 31 -7.95 -8.84 4.74
CA ASP A 31 -8.30 -7.42 4.62
C ASP A 31 -7.66 -6.80 3.38
N ALA A 32 -6.40 -7.18 3.09
CA ALA A 32 -5.70 -6.70 1.90
C ALA A 32 -6.40 -7.16 0.62
N GLU A 33 -6.85 -8.40 0.58
CA GLU A 33 -7.61 -8.95 -0.55
C GLU A 33 -8.94 -8.22 -0.74
N ASP A 34 -9.66 -7.96 0.35
CA ASP A 34 -10.91 -7.21 0.31
C ASP A 34 -10.70 -5.80 -0.26
N ALA A 35 -9.68 -5.10 0.21
CA ALA A 35 -9.36 -3.76 -0.29
C ALA A 35 -8.99 -3.79 -1.77
N ALA A 36 -8.18 -4.75 -2.17
CA ALA A 36 -7.74 -4.88 -3.56
C ALA A 36 -8.92 -5.19 -4.49
N GLN A 37 -9.79 -6.11 -4.10
CA GLN A 37 -10.98 -6.46 -4.87
C GLN A 37 -11.89 -5.24 -5.04
N GLU A 38 -12.14 -4.51 -3.97
CA GLU A 38 -13.02 -3.33 -4.04
C GLU A 38 -12.42 -2.22 -4.91
N ALA A 39 -11.10 -2.00 -4.80
CA ALA A 39 -10.44 -1.02 -5.65
C ALA A 39 -10.57 -1.37 -7.13
N MET A 40 -10.37 -2.64 -7.47
CA MET A 40 -10.49 -3.11 -8.85
C MET A 40 -11.95 -3.06 -9.35
N LEU A 41 -12.94 -3.35 -8.49
CA LEU A 41 -14.34 -3.20 -8.85
C LEU A 41 -14.70 -1.74 -9.10
N ARG A 42 -14.15 -0.81 -8.34
CA ARG A 42 -14.36 0.61 -8.57
C ARG A 42 -13.78 1.06 -9.91
N LEU A 43 -12.64 0.52 -10.28
CA LEU A 43 -12.06 0.79 -11.60
C LEU A 43 -12.97 0.30 -12.72
N TRP A 44 -13.58 -0.87 -12.55
CA TRP A 44 -14.51 -1.43 -13.51
C TRP A 44 -15.76 -0.56 -13.68
N ARG A 45 -16.23 0.05 -12.59
CA ARG A 45 -17.49 0.81 -12.55
C ARG A 45 -17.34 2.30 -12.81
N THR A 46 -16.11 2.83 -12.75
CA THR A 46 -15.93 4.28 -12.88
C THR A 46 -16.21 4.77 -14.30
N ASP A 47 -16.79 5.96 -14.38
CA ASP A 47 -16.96 6.68 -15.64
C ASP A 47 -15.80 7.64 -15.92
N THR A 48 -14.77 7.63 -15.08
CA THR A 48 -13.61 8.50 -15.24
C THR A 48 -12.94 8.28 -16.58
N ASP A 49 -12.70 9.36 -17.30
CA ASP A 49 -11.94 9.35 -18.54
C ASP A 49 -10.47 9.59 -18.20
N PHE A 50 -9.70 8.52 -18.12
CA PHE A 50 -8.28 8.61 -17.74
C PHE A 50 -7.48 9.23 -18.87
N GLN A 51 -6.75 10.29 -18.56
CA GLN A 51 -5.99 11.08 -19.53
C GLN A 51 -4.60 10.49 -19.81
N SER A 52 -4.13 9.60 -18.95
CA SER A 52 -2.81 8.97 -19.09
C SER A 52 -2.72 7.75 -18.17
N GLU A 53 -1.69 6.96 -18.36
CA GLU A 53 -1.38 5.84 -17.47
C GLU A 53 -1.09 6.33 -16.04
N GLU A 54 -0.39 7.45 -15.91
CA GLU A 54 -0.08 8.03 -14.60
C GLU A 54 -1.37 8.50 -13.89
N HIS A 55 -2.31 9.06 -14.63
CA HIS A 55 -3.62 9.45 -14.08
C HIS A 55 -4.35 8.23 -13.51
N MET A 56 -4.40 7.14 -14.26
CA MET A 56 -5.05 5.90 -13.82
C MET A 56 -4.34 5.32 -12.58
N ARG A 57 -3.02 5.28 -12.60
CA ARG A 57 -2.21 4.77 -11.49
C ARG A 57 -2.49 5.56 -10.20
N ARG A 58 -2.45 6.89 -10.26
CA ARG A 58 -2.70 7.75 -9.11
C ARG A 58 -4.13 7.61 -8.60
N TRP A 59 -5.07 7.49 -9.51
CA TRP A 59 -6.48 7.25 -9.16
C TRP A 59 -6.63 5.94 -8.39
N LEU A 60 -6.01 4.86 -8.89
CA LEU A 60 -6.04 3.56 -8.22
C LEU A 60 -5.39 3.58 -6.84
N VAL A 61 -4.25 4.25 -6.69
CA VAL A 61 -3.60 4.38 -5.38
C VAL A 61 -4.52 5.08 -4.39
N LYS A 62 -5.13 6.18 -4.80
CA LYS A 62 -6.07 6.92 -3.95
C LYS A 62 -7.26 6.07 -3.54
N VAL A 63 -7.86 5.37 -4.49
CA VAL A 63 -9.00 4.48 -4.23
C VAL A 63 -8.59 3.36 -3.27
N THR A 64 -7.43 2.76 -3.50
CA THR A 64 -6.91 1.69 -2.63
C THR A 64 -6.71 2.18 -1.19
N VAL A 65 -6.07 3.33 -1.02
CA VAL A 65 -5.85 3.91 0.32
C VAL A 65 -7.20 4.22 0.99
N ASN A 66 -8.16 4.76 0.24
CA ASN A 66 -9.48 5.06 0.78
C ASN A 66 -10.21 3.78 1.23
N GLU A 67 -10.10 2.69 0.45
CA GLU A 67 -10.67 1.41 0.84
C GLU A 67 -9.99 0.84 2.08
N CYS A 68 -8.68 0.98 2.18
CA CYS A 68 -7.95 0.57 3.38
C CYS A 68 -8.43 1.32 4.62
N LYS A 69 -8.63 2.64 4.49
CA LYS A 69 -9.20 3.45 5.59
C LYS A 69 -10.59 2.96 5.99
N ARG A 70 -11.44 2.71 5.00
CA ARG A 70 -12.82 2.25 5.24
C ARG A 70 -12.85 0.92 5.98
N ILE A 71 -12.04 -0.04 5.54
CA ILE A 71 -11.96 -1.36 6.16
C ILE A 71 -11.39 -1.26 7.58
N SER A 72 -10.43 -0.36 7.81
CA SER A 72 -9.83 -0.14 9.13
C SER A 72 -10.84 0.31 10.18
N LEU A 73 -11.97 0.89 9.75
CA LEU A 73 -13.02 1.34 10.66
C LEU A 73 -14.05 0.27 11.01
N ARG A 74 -13.95 -0.92 10.42
CA ARG A 74 -14.90 -2.02 10.70
C ARG A 74 -14.72 -2.51 12.14
N PRO A 75 -15.81 -2.60 12.96
CA PRO A 75 -15.69 -3.01 14.36
C PRO A 75 -15.30 -4.49 14.54
N TRP A 76 -15.61 -5.34 13.56
CA TRP A 76 -15.32 -6.79 13.61
C TRP A 76 -13.98 -7.16 12.99
N ARG A 77 -13.18 -6.18 12.63
CA ARG A 77 -11.89 -6.44 11.99
C ARG A 77 -10.98 -7.23 12.95
N SER A 78 -10.46 -8.36 12.46
CA SER A 78 -9.48 -9.16 13.19
C SER A 78 -8.12 -8.43 13.25
N ARG A 79 -7.51 -8.39 14.43
CA ARG A 79 -6.19 -7.78 14.63
C ARG A 79 -5.08 -8.80 14.77
N THR A 80 -5.40 -10.08 14.67
CA THR A 80 -4.53 -11.14 15.14
C THR A 80 -3.96 -12.06 14.06
N ALA A 81 -4.29 -11.84 12.78
CA ALA A 81 -3.72 -12.67 11.74
C ALA A 81 -2.23 -12.37 11.58
N ALA A 82 -1.42 -13.41 11.70
CA ALA A 82 0.01 -13.31 11.50
C ALA A 82 0.35 -13.22 10.01
N LEU A 83 1.34 -12.42 9.69
CA LEU A 83 1.84 -12.31 8.32
C LEU A 83 2.39 -13.63 7.80
N GLU A 84 2.79 -14.50 8.71
CA GLU A 84 3.31 -15.84 8.41
C GLU A 84 2.32 -16.75 7.70
N ASP A 85 1.02 -16.48 7.84
CA ASP A 85 -0.03 -17.23 7.16
C ASP A 85 -0.24 -16.78 5.71
N CYS A 86 0.60 -15.90 5.24
CA CYS A 86 0.50 -15.30 3.91
C CYS A 86 1.58 -15.84 3.00
N ASP A 87 1.21 -16.17 1.76
CA ASP A 87 2.18 -16.36 0.68
C ASP A 87 2.73 -14.98 0.31
N GLY A 88 3.75 -14.55 1.02
CA GLY A 88 4.41 -13.29 0.77
C GLY A 88 5.21 -13.30 -0.51
N PRO A 89 5.71 -12.13 -0.93
CA PRO A 89 6.58 -12.05 -2.10
C PRO A 89 7.83 -12.88 -1.92
N VAL A 90 8.27 -13.50 -3.01
CA VAL A 90 9.51 -14.29 -3.03
C VAL A 90 10.64 -13.38 -3.51
N PHE A 91 11.71 -13.32 -2.73
CA PHE A 91 12.89 -12.55 -3.08
C PHE A 91 14.07 -13.48 -3.35
N ALA A 92 14.72 -13.30 -4.50
CA ALA A 92 15.95 -14.00 -4.83
C ALA A 92 17.12 -13.47 -4.01
N ASP A 93 17.06 -12.21 -3.59
CA ASP A 93 18.10 -11.52 -2.85
C ASP A 93 17.76 -11.52 -1.36
N ARG A 94 18.66 -12.06 -0.55
CA ARG A 94 18.51 -12.11 0.91
C ARG A 94 18.40 -10.73 1.54
N GLU A 95 19.19 -9.76 1.06
CA GLU A 95 19.17 -8.40 1.60
C GLU A 95 17.81 -7.73 1.37
N LYS A 96 17.22 -7.91 0.19
CA LYS A 96 15.88 -7.38 -0.12
C LYS A 96 14.82 -8.04 0.74
N ARG A 97 14.92 -9.32 0.98
CA ARG A 97 13.98 -10.05 1.85
C ARG A 97 14.07 -9.55 3.28
N GLU A 98 15.29 -9.37 3.80
CA GLU A 98 15.51 -8.87 5.16
C GLU A 98 14.96 -7.45 5.31
N LEU A 99 15.15 -6.59 4.31
CA LEU A 99 14.60 -5.24 4.31
C LEU A 99 13.07 -5.28 4.30
N TYR A 100 12.48 -6.10 3.44
CA TYR A 100 11.03 -6.25 3.37
C TYR A 100 10.46 -6.69 4.73
N GLU A 101 11.05 -7.71 5.34
CA GLU A 101 10.61 -8.23 6.64
C GLU A 101 10.71 -7.16 7.72
N ALA A 102 11.81 -6.39 7.72
CA ALA A 102 12.01 -5.30 8.69
C ALA A 102 10.95 -4.21 8.51
N VAL A 103 10.66 -3.81 7.26
CA VAL A 103 9.61 -2.83 6.99
C VAL A 103 8.25 -3.33 7.47
N MET A 104 7.93 -4.60 7.22
CA MET A 104 6.66 -5.18 7.63
C MET A 104 6.53 -5.31 9.15
N ASP A 105 7.64 -5.32 9.88
CA ASP A 105 7.64 -5.34 11.34
C ASP A 105 7.48 -3.95 11.96
N LEU A 106 7.60 -2.89 11.16
CA LEU A 106 7.37 -1.54 11.66
C LEU A 106 5.90 -1.30 12.00
N PRO A 107 5.61 -0.46 13.01
CA PRO A 107 4.24 0.02 13.21
C PRO A 107 3.70 0.68 11.95
N GLY A 108 2.39 0.52 11.70
CA GLY A 108 1.73 1.09 10.52
C GLY A 108 1.92 2.60 10.37
N THR A 109 2.04 3.31 11.48
CA THR A 109 2.33 4.75 11.52
C THR A 109 3.57 5.10 10.69
N TYR A 110 4.59 4.26 10.70
CA TYR A 110 5.85 4.46 9.95
C TYR A 110 5.87 3.69 8.65
N ARG A 111 5.35 2.46 8.68
CA ARG A 111 5.39 1.55 7.53
C ARG A 111 4.66 2.12 6.32
N VAL A 112 3.43 2.63 6.52
CA VAL A 112 2.61 3.12 5.40
C VAL A 112 3.22 4.35 4.72
N PRO A 113 3.63 5.41 5.45
CA PRO A 113 4.30 6.53 4.80
C PRO A 113 5.58 6.14 4.07
N LEU A 114 6.39 5.26 4.66
CA LEU A 114 7.61 4.78 4.02
C LEU A 114 7.32 4.08 2.70
N SER A 115 6.32 3.21 2.68
CA SER A 115 5.93 2.49 1.46
C SER A 115 5.46 3.43 0.36
N LEU A 116 4.61 4.39 0.68
CA LEU A 116 4.11 5.35 -0.29
C LEU A 116 5.23 6.24 -0.85
N TYR A 117 6.15 6.64 0.00
CA TYR A 117 7.26 7.51 -0.41
C TYR A 117 8.33 6.76 -1.21
N TYR A 118 8.85 5.66 -0.66
CA TYR A 118 9.98 4.95 -1.27
C TYR A 118 9.57 3.95 -2.34
N TYR A 119 8.47 3.24 -2.15
CA TYR A 119 8.03 2.22 -3.09
C TYR A 119 7.15 2.78 -4.20
N GLU A 120 6.18 3.59 -3.82
CA GLU A 120 5.22 4.10 -4.80
C GLU A 120 5.63 5.45 -5.41
N GLY A 121 6.67 6.06 -4.88
CA GLY A 121 7.27 7.26 -5.50
C GLY A 121 6.52 8.56 -5.26
N TYR A 122 5.72 8.64 -4.21
CA TYR A 122 4.98 9.86 -3.90
C TYR A 122 5.83 10.87 -3.13
N ALA A 123 5.66 12.15 -3.45
CA ALA A 123 6.29 13.24 -2.70
C ALA A 123 5.65 13.37 -1.31
N VAL A 124 6.35 13.99 -0.39
CA VAL A 124 5.89 14.19 0.99
C VAL A 124 4.49 14.81 1.04
N ASN A 125 4.24 15.84 0.24
CA ASN A 125 2.92 16.49 0.19
C ASN A 125 1.83 15.55 -0.29
N GLU A 126 2.14 14.72 -1.28
CA GLU A 126 1.20 13.74 -1.84
C GLU A 126 0.88 12.64 -0.83
N VAL A 127 1.88 12.16 -0.11
CA VAL A 127 1.68 11.19 0.99
C VAL A 127 0.75 11.80 2.04
N GLY A 128 0.98 13.06 2.39
CA GLY A 128 0.13 13.77 3.34
C GLY A 128 -1.32 13.85 2.88
N GLU A 129 -1.55 14.17 1.61
CA GLU A 129 -2.90 14.19 1.03
C GLU A 129 -3.57 12.83 1.10
N LEU A 130 -2.85 11.77 0.73
CA LEU A 130 -3.39 10.40 0.76
C LEU A 130 -3.76 9.96 2.19
N LEU A 131 -2.95 10.32 3.17
CA LEU A 131 -3.13 9.85 4.55
C LEU A 131 -3.88 10.83 5.46
N GLY A 132 -4.18 12.04 4.96
CA GLY A 132 -4.82 13.07 5.77
C GLY A 132 -3.87 13.65 6.82
N LEU A 133 -2.58 13.77 6.49
CA LEU A 133 -1.53 14.26 7.39
C LEU A 133 -0.89 15.52 6.85
N ARG A 134 -0.40 16.34 7.76
CA ARG A 134 0.43 17.51 7.39
C ARG A 134 1.77 17.03 6.84
N PRO A 135 2.37 17.75 5.87
CA PRO A 135 3.69 17.39 5.35
C PRO A 135 4.76 17.24 6.43
N SER A 136 4.74 18.12 7.43
CA SER A 136 5.68 18.03 8.55
C SER A 136 5.54 16.72 9.34
N THR A 137 4.31 16.25 9.51
CA THR A 137 4.05 14.96 10.17
C THR A 137 4.58 13.81 9.33
N VAL A 138 4.38 13.87 8.02
CA VAL A 138 4.92 12.85 7.10
C VAL A 138 6.45 12.81 7.20
N GLN A 139 7.11 13.96 7.16
CA GLN A 139 8.57 14.04 7.28
C GLN A 139 9.07 13.44 8.59
N THR A 140 8.40 13.73 9.69
CA THR A 140 8.75 13.18 11.00
C THR A 140 8.60 11.66 11.01
N ARG A 141 7.51 11.16 10.46
CA ARG A 141 7.26 9.70 10.39
C ARG A 141 8.26 8.99 9.51
N LEU A 142 8.62 9.59 8.38
CA LEU A 142 9.66 9.04 7.50
C LEU A 142 11.01 8.99 8.22
N ALA A 143 11.40 10.07 8.90
CA ALA A 143 12.66 10.12 9.62
C ALA A 143 12.73 9.08 10.75
N ARG A 144 11.67 8.99 11.55
CA ARG A 144 11.60 8.02 12.65
C ARG A 144 11.55 6.59 12.14
N GLY A 145 10.80 6.35 11.05
CA GLY A 145 10.73 5.05 10.42
C GLY A 145 12.10 4.58 9.92
N ARG A 146 12.82 5.47 9.23
CA ARG A 146 14.18 5.17 8.76
C ARG A 146 15.12 4.84 9.91
N GLU A 147 15.03 5.57 11.00
CA GLU A 147 15.88 5.33 12.18
C GLU A 147 15.58 3.98 12.81
N LYS A 148 14.30 3.63 12.94
CA LYS A 148 13.91 2.31 13.46
C LYS A 148 14.38 1.18 12.53
N LEU A 149 14.27 1.35 11.23
CA LEU A 149 14.79 0.38 10.26
C LEU A 149 16.30 0.19 10.40
N LYS A 150 17.03 1.29 10.53
CA LYS A 150 18.47 1.25 10.71
C LYS A 150 18.85 0.42 11.93
N LYS A 151 18.16 0.62 13.04
CA LYS A 151 18.40 -0.16 14.27
C LYS A 151 18.08 -1.64 14.06
N MET A 152 16.95 -1.95 13.45
CA MET A 152 16.53 -3.33 13.20
C MET A 152 17.52 -4.08 12.31
N LEU A 153 18.08 -3.41 11.31
CA LEU A 153 19.01 -4.02 10.36
C LEU A 153 20.44 -4.11 10.87
N THR A 154 20.81 -3.33 11.87
CA THR A 154 22.15 -3.31 12.43
C THR A 154 22.28 -4.07 13.74
N GLU A 155 21.17 -4.36 14.42
CA GLU A 155 21.15 -5.16 15.64
C GLU A 155 21.02 -6.64 15.29
N GLU A 156 22.09 -7.36 15.43
CA GLU A 156 22.08 -8.82 15.35
C GLU A 156 22.57 -9.42 16.66
#